data_c1fe0f043b2caf95bf603856dbe2bec0
#
_entry.id   c1fe0f043b2caf95bf603856dbe2bec0
#
_cell.length_a   1.000
_cell.length_b   1.000
_cell.length_c   1.000
_cell.angle_alpha   90.00
_cell.angle_beta   90.00
_cell.angle_gamma   90.00
#
_symmetry.space_group_name_H-M   'P 1'
#
loop_
_entity.id
_entity.type
_entity.pdbx_description
1 polymer ?
#
loop_
_entity_poly.entity_id
_entity_poly.type
_entity_poly.pdbx_seq_one_letter_code
_entity_poly.pdbx_strand_id
1 'polypeptide(L)'
;MNQLQRTSKREYVIEPTKTNAGTRVIPMTNEVTEMFRAIIEDRPDYKVEKVVDGYTGFLFLDKDGMPLVAMHWEHRFNHMVSRYNEINKMQMPNITPHVCRHTYCSNMAKSGMNPKTLQYLMGHSDIAVTLNVYTHVGLEDAEKELQKMQGLENARKEMGLSDKDDKPLKQNMFKVV
;
A
#
# COMPACT_ATOMS: atom_id res chain seq x y z
N MET A 1 15.54 4.31 -6.20
CA MET A 1 14.80 3.12 -6.64
C MET A 1 14.46 3.28 -8.10
N ASN A 2 14.72 2.28 -8.91
CA ASN A 2 14.54 2.37 -10.35
C ASN A 2 13.31 1.56 -10.76
N GLN A 3 12.69 1.91 -11.87
CA GLN A 3 11.51 1.26 -12.41
C GLN A 3 11.88 0.54 -13.69
N LEU A 4 11.67 -0.77 -13.75
CA LEU A 4 11.84 -1.56 -14.96
C LEU A 4 10.66 -1.34 -15.90
N GLN A 5 10.93 -0.99 -17.14
CA GLN A 5 9.92 -0.78 -18.18
C GLN A 5 10.31 -1.50 -19.47
N ARG A 6 9.34 -1.63 -20.37
CA ARG A 6 9.55 -2.11 -21.72
C ARG A 6 9.07 -1.06 -22.71
N THR A 7 9.95 -0.60 -23.56
CA THR A 7 9.67 0.42 -24.56
C THR A 7 8.74 -0.10 -25.66
N SER A 8 8.20 0.80 -26.47
CA SER A 8 7.43 0.46 -27.68
C SER A 8 8.23 -0.39 -28.68
N LYS A 9 9.56 -0.25 -28.68
CA LYS A 9 10.49 -1.07 -29.47
C LYS A 9 10.78 -2.45 -28.84
N ARG A 10 10.11 -2.79 -27.74
CA ARG A 10 10.29 -4.02 -26.98
C ARG A 10 11.64 -4.14 -26.24
N GLU A 11 12.37 -3.05 -26.08
CA GLU A 11 13.59 -3.00 -25.29
C GLU A 11 13.27 -2.86 -23.80
N TYR A 12 14.02 -3.53 -22.95
CA TYR A 12 13.91 -3.41 -21.51
C TYR A 12 14.83 -2.29 -21.03
N VAL A 13 14.29 -1.38 -20.23
CA VAL A 13 15.02 -0.22 -19.69
C VAL A 13 14.71 -0.05 -18.20
N ILE A 14 15.70 0.45 -17.46
CA ILE A 14 15.56 0.77 -16.04
C ILE A 14 15.62 2.27 -15.85
N GLU A 15 14.48 2.88 -15.58
CA GLU A 15 14.35 4.32 -15.39
C GLU A 15 14.20 4.70 -13.91
N PRO A 16 14.64 5.90 -13.50
CA PRO A 16 14.35 6.40 -12.16
C PRO A 16 12.85 6.63 -11.98
N THR A 17 12.39 6.61 -10.72
CA THR A 17 10.99 6.93 -10.40
C THR A 17 10.68 8.39 -10.75
N LYS A 18 9.46 8.64 -11.24
CA LYS A 18 9.00 9.98 -11.65
C LYS A 18 9.00 11.02 -10.53
N THR A 19 8.89 10.59 -9.28
CA THR A 19 8.83 11.48 -8.11
C THR A 19 9.69 10.93 -6.97
N ASN A 20 10.15 11.82 -6.10
CA ASN A 20 10.88 11.44 -4.89
C ASN A 20 10.07 10.52 -3.97
N ALA A 21 8.75 10.69 -3.91
CA ALA A 21 7.84 9.83 -3.15
C ALA A 21 7.81 8.37 -3.65
N GLY A 22 8.23 8.14 -4.90
CA GLY A 22 8.42 6.79 -5.45
C GLY A 22 9.60 6.03 -4.84
N THR A 23 10.58 6.75 -4.28
CA THR A 23 11.76 6.16 -3.61
C THR A 23 11.53 6.10 -2.11
N ARG A 24 11.18 4.92 -1.60
CA ARG A 24 10.86 4.71 -0.18
C ARG A 24 11.16 3.29 0.27
N VAL A 25 11.29 3.10 1.58
CA VAL A 25 11.38 1.79 2.22
C VAL A 25 10.02 1.43 2.80
N ILE A 26 9.49 0.28 2.42
CA ILE A 26 8.20 -0.21 2.92
C ILE A 26 8.48 -1.38 3.87
N PRO A 27 8.06 -1.30 5.15
CA PRO A 27 8.17 -2.43 6.05
C PRO A 27 7.27 -3.58 5.58
N MET A 28 7.77 -4.80 5.66
CA MET A 28 7.01 -6.01 5.33
C MET A 28 6.43 -6.63 6.60
N THR A 29 5.21 -7.15 6.51
CA THR A 29 4.66 -8.04 7.54
C THR A 29 5.39 -9.40 7.48
N ASN A 30 5.26 -10.19 8.54
CA ASN A 30 5.86 -11.52 8.57
C ASN A 30 5.36 -12.40 7.41
N GLU A 31 4.08 -12.37 7.11
CA GLU A 31 3.47 -13.11 6.00
C GLU A 31 4.08 -12.72 4.65
N VAL A 32 4.25 -11.41 4.39
CA VAL A 32 4.87 -10.91 3.17
C VAL A 32 6.34 -11.32 3.10
N THR A 33 7.04 -11.30 4.24
CA THR A 33 8.44 -11.72 4.33
C THR A 33 8.60 -13.19 3.98
N GLU A 34 7.77 -14.07 4.56
CA GLU A 34 7.79 -15.51 4.25
C GLU A 34 7.45 -15.79 2.79
N MET A 35 6.46 -15.07 2.23
CA MET A 35 6.12 -15.19 0.82
C MET A 35 7.31 -14.82 -0.08
N PHE A 36 8.02 -13.73 0.21
CA PHE A 36 9.20 -13.36 -0.58
C PHE A 36 10.35 -14.36 -0.42
N ARG A 37 10.55 -14.93 0.76
CA ARG A 37 11.54 -16.02 0.95
C ARG A 37 11.22 -17.21 0.07
N ALA A 38 9.98 -17.69 0.10
CA ALA A 38 9.55 -18.80 -0.75
C ALA A 38 9.74 -18.50 -2.25
N ILE A 39 9.45 -17.27 -2.70
CA ILE A 39 9.66 -16.87 -4.10
C ILE A 39 11.16 -16.85 -4.45
N ILE A 40 12.02 -16.43 -3.53
CA ILE A 40 13.48 -16.41 -3.74
C ILE A 40 14.03 -17.84 -3.79
N GLU A 41 13.57 -18.73 -2.93
CA GLU A 41 13.97 -20.13 -2.88
C GLU A 41 13.51 -20.91 -4.12
N ASP A 42 12.30 -20.63 -4.63
CA ASP A 42 11.73 -21.26 -5.85
C ASP A 42 12.22 -20.60 -7.15
N ARG A 43 13.06 -19.58 -7.06
CA ARG A 43 13.57 -18.87 -8.23
C ARG A 43 14.46 -19.79 -9.08
N PRO A 44 14.20 -19.91 -10.40
CA PRO A 44 15.03 -20.71 -11.29
C PRO A 44 16.51 -20.29 -11.26
N ASP A 45 17.40 -21.25 -11.13
CA ASP A 45 18.84 -21.02 -11.23
C ASP A 45 19.29 -21.04 -12.70
N TYR A 46 19.60 -19.86 -13.24
CA TYR A 46 20.07 -19.72 -14.60
C TYR A 46 21.60 -19.68 -14.62
N LYS A 47 22.24 -20.56 -15.40
CA LYS A 47 23.70 -20.53 -15.62
C LYS A 47 24.19 -19.17 -16.12
N VAL A 48 23.38 -18.48 -16.91
CA VAL A 48 23.65 -17.12 -17.40
C VAL A 48 22.38 -16.28 -17.22
N GLU A 49 22.42 -15.33 -16.31
CA GLU A 49 21.34 -14.41 -16.10
C GLU A 49 21.30 -13.29 -17.16
N LYS A 50 20.10 -12.86 -17.49
CA LYS A 50 19.92 -11.70 -18.38
C LYS A 50 20.29 -10.42 -17.64
N VAL A 51 21.04 -9.57 -18.34
CA VAL A 51 21.44 -8.24 -17.87
C VAL A 51 20.59 -7.19 -18.56
N VAL A 52 20.01 -6.27 -17.79
CA VAL A 52 19.24 -5.11 -18.29
C VAL A 52 19.85 -3.86 -17.68
N ASP A 53 20.37 -2.96 -18.49
CA ASP A 53 21.06 -1.72 -18.06
C ASP A 53 22.09 -1.92 -16.95
N GLY A 54 22.86 -3.02 -17.01
CA GLY A 54 23.86 -3.38 -16.02
C GLY A 54 23.33 -4.07 -14.76
N TYR A 55 22.02 -4.29 -14.65
CA TYR A 55 21.39 -4.99 -13.53
C TYR A 55 21.09 -6.45 -13.88
N THR A 56 21.22 -7.32 -12.88
CA THR A 56 20.90 -8.75 -12.91
C THR A 56 20.23 -9.16 -11.59
N GLY A 57 19.90 -10.43 -11.39
CA GLY A 57 19.29 -10.90 -10.15
C GLY A 57 17.80 -10.51 -10.01
N PHE A 58 17.08 -10.35 -11.10
CA PHE A 58 15.64 -10.05 -11.08
C PHE A 58 14.85 -11.18 -10.44
N LEU A 59 13.94 -10.83 -9.53
CA LEU A 59 13.18 -11.81 -8.76
C LEU A 59 12.09 -12.51 -9.60
N PHE A 60 11.41 -11.76 -10.44
CA PHE A 60 10.29 -12.27 -11.24
C PHE A 60 10.71 -12.35 -12.71
N LEU A 61 10.74 -13.56 -13.23
CA LEU A 61 11.19 -13.86 -14.57
C LEU A 61 10.07 -14.51 -15.40
N ASP A 62 10.14 -14.34 -16.71
CA ASP A 62 9.34 -15.09 -17.65
C ASP A 62 10.03 -16.42 -18.01
N LYS A 63 9.39 -17.20 -18.91
CA LYS A 63 9.94 -18.51 -19.38
C LYS A 63 11.28 -18.40 -20.11
N ASP A 64 11.61 -17.22 -20.63
CA ASP A 64 12.83 -16.95 -21.39
C ASP A 64 13.92 -16.31 -20.50
N GLY A 65 13.65 -16.22 -19.19
CA GLY A 65 14.55 -15.65 -18.19
C GLY A 65 14.61 -14.12 -18.22
N MET A 66 13.66 -13.46 -18.91
CA MET A 66 13.56 -12.01 -18.92
C MET A 66 12.73 -11.51 -17.73
N PRO A 67 13.07 -10.35 -17.15
CA PRO A 67 12.33 -9.82 -16.02
C PRO A 67 10.89 -9.40 -16.40
N LEU A 68 9.94 -9.68 -15.50
CA LEU A 68 8.55 -9.28 -15.68
C LEU A 68 8.40 -7.76 -15.53
N VAL A 69 7.69 -7.15 -16.47
CA VAL A 69 7.29 -5.73 -16.45
C VAL A 69 5.79 -5.60 -16.15
N ALA A 70 5.32 -4.36 -15.91
CA ALA A 70 3.94 -4.06 -15.51
C ALA A 70 2.89 -4.74 -16.42
N MET A 71 3.10 -4.73 -17.74
CA MET A 71 2.19 -5.37 -18.70
C MET A 71 2.03 -6.87 -18.47
N HIS A 72 3.10 -7.58 -18.07
CA HIS A 72 3.01 -9.02 -17.77
C HIS A 72 2.12 -9.29 -16.56
N TRP A 73 2.17 -8.42 -15.56
CA TRP A 73 1.30 -8.51 -14.38
C TRP A 73 -0.16 -8.24 -14.74
N GLU A 74 -0.43 -7.25 -15.57
CA GLU A 74 -1.78 -6.96 -16.05
C GLU A 74 -2.37 -8.16 -16.81
N HIS A 75 -1.61 -8.76 -17.72
CA HIS A 75 -2.03 -9.97 -18.42
C HIS A 75 -2.30 -11.15 -17.47
N ARG A 76 -1.48 -11.33 -16.42
CA ARG A 76 -1.69 -12.39 -15.43
C ARG A 76 -2.97 -12.17 -14.62
N PHE A 77 -3.23 -10.93 -14.20
CA PHE A 77 -4.47 -10.58 -13.50
C PHE A 77 -5.69 -10.82 -14.40
N ASN A 78 -5.66 -10.35 -15.64
CA ASN A 78 -6.75 -10.55 -16.59
C ASN A 78 -7.02 -12.04 -16.84
N HIS A 79 -5.97 -12.83 -17.02
CA HIS A 79 -6.10 -14.28 -17.20
C HIS A 79 -6.70 -14.94 -15.95
N MET A 80 -6.28 -14.58 -14.77
CA MET A 80 -6.80 -15.11 -13.50
C MET A 80 -8.29 -14.80 -13.35
N VAL A 81 -8.72 -13.56 -13.60
CA VAL A 81 -10.12 -13.13 -13.53
C VAL A 81 -10.96 -13.85 -14.58
N SER A 82 -10.47 -13.93 -15.84
CA SER A 82 -11.14 -14.65 -16.91
C SER A 82 -11.35 -16.12 -16.55
N ARG A 83 -10.30 -16.77 -16.05
CA ARG A 83 -10.36 -18.19 -15.66
C ARG A 83 -11.33 -18.44 -14.50
N TYR A 84 -11.37 -17.54 -13.52
CA TYR A 84 -12.36 -17.59 -12.46
C TYR A 84 -13.79 -17.48 -13.00
N ASN A 85 -14.02 -16.53 -13.91
CA ASN A 85 -15.33 -16.23 -14.49
C ASN A 85 -15.85 -17.34 -15.42
N GLU A 86 -14.94 -18.10 -16.04
CA GLU A 86 -15.31 -19.30 -16.83
C GLU A 86 -15.87 -20.43 -15.94
N ILE A 87 -15.39 -20.56 -14.73
CA ILE A 87 -15.71 -21.67 -13.82
C ILE A 87 -16.89 -21.32 -12.90
N ASN A 88 -16.99 -20.06 -12.47
CA ASN A 88 -17.91 -19.65 -11.43
C ASN A 88 -19.10 -18.85 -11.98
N LYS A 89 -20.31 -19.16 -11.46
CA LYS A 89 -21.54 -18.41 -11.81
C LYS A 89 -21.47 -16.95 -11.34
N MET A 90 -20.90 -16.73 -10.14
CA MET A 90 -20.66 -15.38 -9.63
C MET A 90 -19.43 -14.80 -10.30
N GLN A 91 -19.66 -13.79 -11.13
CA GLN A 91 -18.60 -13.16 -11.89
C GLN A 91 -17.76 -12.22 -11.02
N MET A 92 -16.45 -12.35 -11.11
CA MET A 92 -15.50 -11.43 -10.49
C MET A 92 -15.39 -10.17 -11.35
N PRO A 93 -15.42 -8.97 -10.76
CA PRO A 93 -15.18 -7.73 -11.50
C PRO A 93 -13.73 -7.70 -12.02
N ASN A 94 -13.45 -6.78 -12.94
CA ASN A 94 -12.09 -6.60 -13.43
C ASN A 94 -11.15 -6.17 -12.29
N ILE A 95 -10.24 -7.05 -11.89
CA ILE A 95 -9.25 -6.81 -10.86
C ILE A 95 -7.89 -6.59 -11.52
N THR A 96 -7.29 -5.45 -11.23
CA THR A 96 -5.96 -5.08 -11.70
C THR A 96 -5.03 -4.80 -10.51
N PRO A 97 -3.71 -4.76 -10.67
CA PRO A 97 -2.79 -4.33 -9.60
C PRO A 97 -3.17 -2.94 -9.04
N HIS A 98 -3.73 -2.07 -9.87
CA HIS A 98 -4.19 -0.74 -9.47
C HIS A 98 -5.42 -0.81 -8.56
N VAL A 99 -6.37 -1.68 -8.88
CA VAL A 99 -7.55 -1.95 -8.02
C VAL A 99 -7.11 -2.50 -6.66
N CYS A 100 -6.17 -3.45 -6.63
CA CYS A 100 -5.61 -3.98 -5.38
C CYS A 100 -4.96 -2.86 -4.54
N ARG A 101 -4.20 -1.96 -5.18
CA ARG A 101 -3.60 -0.80 -4.53
C ARG A 101 -4.65 0.12 -3.92
N HIS A 102 -5.74 0.44 -4.65
CA HIS A 102 -6.84 1.26 -4.14
C HIS A 102 -7.55 0.59 -2.97
N THR A 103 -7.83 -0.71 -3.08
CA THR A 103 -8.46 -1.50 -2.01
C THR A 103 -7.60 -1.48 -0.74
N TYR A 104 -6.28 -1.69 -0.87
CA TYR A 104 -5.36 -1.57 0.26
C TYR A 104 -5.45 -0.19 0.91
N CYS A 105 -5.37 0.89 0.11
CA CYS A 105 -5.44 2.26 0.59
C CYS A 105 -6.74 2.51 1.37
N SER A 106 -7.89 2.09 0.82
CA SER A 106 -9.20 2.24 1.45
C SER A 106 -9.33 1.44 2.74
N ASN A 107 -8.83 0.21 2.77
CA ASN A 107 -8.87 -0.62 3.97
C ASN A 107 -8.00 -0.06 5.09
N MET A 108 -6.80 0.46 4.76
CA MET A 108 -5.93 1.09 5.74
C MET A 108 -6.51 2.40 6.28
N ALA A 109 -7.16 3.20 5.43
CA ALA A 109 -7.88 4.39 5.86
C ALA A 109 -9.02 4.05 6.82
N LYS A 110 -9.85 3.05 6.47
CA LYS A 110 -10.96 2.56 7.32
C LYS A 110 -10.49 1.95 8.65
N SER A 111 -9.29 1.38 8.69
CA SER A 111 -8.69 0.88 9.94
C SER A 111 -8.12 1.98 10.83
N GLY A 112 -8.24 3.25 10.44
CA GLY A 112 -7.77 4.39 11.24
C GLY A 112 -6.28 4.67 11.09
N MET A 113 -5.63 4.20 10.01
CA MET A 113 -4.22 4.52 9.77
C MET A 113 -4.03 6.03 9.59
N ASN A 114 -2.99 6.59 10.19
CA ASN A 114 -2.65 8.00 10.02
C ASN A 114 -2.48 8.36 8.53
N PRO A 115 -3.12 9.42 8.01
CA PRO A 115 -3.05 9.80 6.59
C PRO A 115 -1.64 10.05 6.07
N LYS A 116 -0.74 10.61 6.90
CA LYS A 116 0.67 10.83 6.53
C LYS A 116 1.43 9.51 6.38
N THR A 117 1.18 8.55 7.28
CA THR A 117 1.76 7.20 7.19
C THR A 117 1.26 6.50 5.93
N LEU A 118 -0.04 6.59 5.66
CA LEU A 118 -0.63 6.01 4.45
C LEU A 118 -0.09 6.66 3.18
N GLN A 119 0.05 7.99 3.14
CA GLN A 119 0.69 8.73 2.06
C GLN A 119 2.09 8.17 1.76
N TYR A 120 2.91 7.98 2.80
CA TYR A 120 4.26 7.43 2.67
C TYR A 120 4.22 6.00 2.11
N LEU A 121 3.42 5.10 2.69
CA LEU A 121 3.30 3.72 2.24
C LEU A 121 2.81 3.62 0.79
N MET A 122 1.87 4.47 0.41
CA MET A 122 1.35 4.53 -0.96
C MET A 122 2.30 5.23 -1.93
N GLY A 123 3.23 6.06 -1.46
CA GLY A 123 4.12 6.86 -2.30
C GLY A 123 3.38 7.93 -3.09
N HIS A 124 2.34 8.53 -2.51
CA HIS A 124 1.65 9.64 -3.12
C HIS A 124 2.45 10.92 -2.89
N SER A 125 2.76 11.64 -3.98
CA SER A 125 3.46 12.92 -3.91
C SER A 125 2.62 14.02 -3.25
N ASP A 126 1.29 13.96 -3.44
CA ASP A 126 0.32 14.87 -2.85
C ASP A 126 -0.53 14.14 -1.80
N ILE A 127 -0.65 14.76 -0.61
CA ILE A 127 -1.49 14.27 0.47
C ILE A 127 -2.98 14.27 0.11
N ALA A 128 -3.43 15.18 -0.74
CA ALA A 128 -4.81 15.28 -1.19
C ALA A 128 -5.30 13.96 -1.81
N VAL A 129 -4.44 13.28 -2.57
CA VAL A 129 -4.75 11.97 -3.15
C VAL A 129 -5.06 10.92 -2.07
N THR A 130 -4.34 10.98 -0.96
CA THR A 130 -4.59 10.08 0.18
C THR A 130 -5.83 10.51 0.95
N LEU A 131 -6.01 11.82 1.21
CA LEU A 131 -7.14 12.34 1.97
C LEU A 131 -8.48 12.08 1.28
N ASN A 132 -8.52 12.04 -0.05
CA ASN A 132 -9.74 11.68 -0.79
C ASN A 132 -10.31 10.31 -0.40
N VAL A 133 -9.49 9.41 0.12
CA VAL A 133 -9.96 8.09 0.61
C VAL A 133 -10.66 8.23 1.96
N TYR A 134 -10.33 9.26 2.75
CA TYR A 134 -10.93 9.54 4.06
C TYR A 134 -12.21 10.38 3.97
N THR A 135 -12.52 10.98 2.82
CA THR A 135 -13.71 11.83 2.65
C THR A 135 -15.03 11.06 2.69
N HIS A 136 -14.99 9.74 2.65
CA HIS A 136 -16.17 8.87 2.79
C HIS A 136 -16.44 8.44 4.24
N VAL A 137 -15.83 9.11 5.21
CA VAL A 137 -16.10 8.89 6.65
C VAL A 137 -17.46 9.51 6.96
N GLY A 138 -18.45 8.67 7.27
CA GLY A 138 -19.82 9.08 7.60
C GLY A 138 -20.02 9.28 9.10
N LEU A 139 -21.24 9.63 9.47
CA LEU A 139 -21.69 9.80 10.86
C LEU A 139 -21.38 8.53 11.72
N GLU A 140 -21.64 7.36 11.17
CA GLU A 140 -21.39 6.08 11.85
C GLU A 140 -19.90 5.86 12.22
N ASP A 141 -19.00 6.32 11.37
CA ASP A 141 -17.57 6.21 11.64
C ASP A 141 -17.14 7.20 12.73
N ALA A 142 -17.71 8.41 12.71
CA ALA A 142 -17.51 9.41 13.75
C ALA A 142 -18.02 8.93 15.12
N GLU A 143 -19.18 8.28 15.17
CA GLU A 143 -19.72 7.68 16.38
C GLU A 143 -18.82 6.57 16.94
N LYS A 144 -18.30 5.69 16.07
CA LYS A 144 -17.36 4.63 16.46
C LYS A 144 -16.06 5.19 17.03
N GLU A 145 -15.53 6.25 16.43
CA GLU A 145 -14.31 6.90 16.93
C GLU A 145 -14.54 7.54 18.31
N LEU A 146 -15.66 8.25 18.49
CA LEU A 146 -16.03 8.81 19.78
C LEU A 146 -16.20 7.74 20.87
N GLN A 147 -16.83 6.60 20.53
CA GLN A 147 -16.97 5.48 21.45
C GLN A 147 -15.61 4.87 21.85
N LYS A 148 -14.67 4.73 20.91
CA LYS A 148 -13.30 4.30 21.22
C LYS A 148 -12.60 5.26 22.17
N MET A 149 -12.72 6.57 21.94
CA MET A 149 -12.14 7.58 22.82
C MET A 149 -12.72 7.51 24.22
N GLN A 150 -14.04 7.37 24.37
CA GLN A 150 -14.71 7.17 25.67
C GLN A 150 -14.26 5.89 26.37
N GLY A 151 -14.10 4.80 25.63
CA GLY A 151 -13.57 3.55 26.15
C GLY A 151 -12.15 3.66 26.70
N LEU A 152 -11.28 4.38 25.98
CA LEU A 152 -9.91 4.68 26.44
C LEU A 152 -9.90 5.57 27.67
N GLU A 153 -10.77 6.55 27.75
CA GLU A 153 -10.88 7.45 28.91
C GLU A 153 -11.38 6.69 30.16
N ASN A 154 -12.35 5.80 29.99
CA ASN A 154 -12.83 4.95 31.07
C ASN A 154 -11.73 3.98 31.56
N ALA A 155 -11.02 3.33 30.63
CA ALA A 155 -9.89 2.46 31.00
C ALA A 155 -8.76 3.24 31.72
N ARG A 156 -8.50 4.49 31.34
CA ARG A 156 -7.55 5.36 32.02
C ARG A 156 -7.99 5.69 33.47
N LYS A 157 -9.27 5.97 33.66
CA LYS A 157 -9.86 6.18 34.99
C LYS A 157 -9.80 4.95 35.88
N GLU A 158 -10.09 3.77 35.32
CA GLU A 158 -10.02 2.48 36.03
C GLU A 158 -8.59 2.13 36.47
N MET A 159 -7.59 2.45 35.64
CA MET A 159 -6.16 2.24 35.96
C MET A 159 -5.58 3.28 36.92
N GLY A 160 -6.38 4.27 37.40
CA GLY A 160 -5.92 5.29 38.30
C GLY A 160 -4.92 6.30 37.70
N LEU A 161 -4.82 6.32 36.36
CA LEU A 161 -3.97 7.21 35.57
C LEU A 161 -4.68 8.54 35.25
N SER A 162 -5.54 9.04 36.15
CA SER A 162 -6.09 10.39 35.99
C SER A 162 -5.02 11.38 36.30
N ASP A 163 -4.74 12.29 35.35
CA ASP A 163 -3.76 13.36 35.46
C ASP A 163 -4.06 14.24 36.70
N LYS A 164 -3.30 14.03 37.77
CA LYS A 164 -3.35 14.91 38.96
C LYS A 164 -2.61 16.20 38.76
N ASP A 165 -2.02 16.47 37.59
CA ASP A 165 -1.16 17.60 37.33
C ASP A 165 -1.54 18.50 36.14
N ASP A 166 -2.73 18.38 35.59
CA ASP A 166 -3.21 19.38 34.64
C ASP A 166 -3.76 20.59 35.39
N LYS A 167 -2.88 21.52 35.70
CA LYS A 167 -3.30 22.90 36.03
C LYS A 167 -4.08 23.42 34.81
N PRO A 168 -5.32 23.90 34.98
CA PRO A 168 -6.10 24.40 33.86
C PRO A 168 -5.32 25.54 33.18
N LEU A 169 -5.01 25.37 31.91
CA LEU A 169 -4.49 26.44 31.08
C LEU A 169 -5.45 27.63 31.20
N LYS A 170 -4.94 28.75 31.69
CA LYS A 170 -5.76 29.96 31.87
C LYS A 170 -6.41 30.31 30.53
N GLN A 171 -7.72 30.30 30.53
CA GLN A 171 -8.61 30.65 29.42
C GLN A 171 -8.56 32.15 29.06
N ASN A 172 -7.41 32.67 28.69
CA ASN A 172 -7.25 34.09 28.37
C ASN A 172 -6.69 34.36 26.96
N MET A 173 -6.96 33.48 25.97
CA MET A 173 -6.35 33.67 24.65
C MET A 173 -7.29 33.78 23.47
N PHE A 174 -8.59 33.97 23.66
CA PHE A 174 -9.45 34.33 22.53
C PHE A 174 -10.38 35.48 22.89
N LYS A 175 -9.89 36.73 22.67
CA LYS A 175 -10.81 37.86 22.46
C LYS A 175 -11.22 37.86 21.02
N VAL A 176 -12.49 37.53 20.77
CA VAL A 176 -13.12 37.79 19.47
C VAL A 176 -13.29 39.30 19.37
N VAL A 177 -12.69 39.91 18.35
CA VAL A 177 -12.92 41.28 17.91
C VAL A 177 -13.94 41.19 16.76
#